data_e600b4eb5854345326439fc6f049e38f
#
_entry.id   e600b4eb5854345326439fc6f049e38f
#
_cell.length_a   1.000
_cell.length_b   1.000
_cell.length_c   1.000
_cell.angle_alpha   90.00
_cell.angle_beta   90.00
_cell.angle_gamma   90.00
#
_symmetry.space_group_name_H-M   'P 1'
#
loop_
_entity.id
_entity.type
_entity.pdbx_description
1 polymer ?
#
loop_
_entity_poly.entity_id
_entity_poly.type
_entity_poly.pdbx_seq_one_letter_code
_entity_poly.pdbx_strand_id
1 'polypeptide(L)'
;KEDPVVLPKVLAGNLFIKAGEKYSRSNVEKTHNSFVQLSPFKYTTVRMVENPDTALLDCYIMYERNKRRSVGFQLDGTNTAGDLGAAASLTFSDKNTFKCGEVLSLRLFGAFETTDYLKGYDDKYFLEYGAEASLRFHGGLVSRFVPVEKRKLISSTQFSVKYNIQKRPEFNRRILSGSWSYKWSRRPDITHKLDVLDLNYLYVPSISEKFKSEYLDSISD
;
A
#
# COMPACT_ATOMS: atom_id res chain seq x y z
N LYS A 1 29.29 2.92 -16.47
CA LYS A 1 28.00 2.19 -16.59
C LYS A 1 27.16 2.67 -15.42
N GLU A 2 26.09 3.41 -15.70
CA GLU A 2 25.14 3.78 -14.64
C GLU A 2 24.44 2.51 -14.13
N ASP A 3 24.31 2.39 -12.81
CA ASP A 3 23.57 1.30 -12.18
C ASP A 3 22.10 1.32 -12.67
N PRO A 4 21.55 0.17 -13.09
CA PRO A 4 20.18 0.11 -13.55
C PRO A 4 19.21 0.52 -12.43
N VAL A 5 18.26 1.39 -12.78
CA VAL A 5 17.24 1.88 -11.83
C VAL A 5 16.40 0.71 -11.29
N VAL A 6 16.06 -0.22 -12.17
CA VAL A 6 15.24 -1.40 -11.87
C VAL A 6 15.97 -2.63 -12.42
N LEU A 7 15.85 -3.76 -11.76
CA LEU A 7 16.42 -5.01 -12.21
C LEU A 7 15.97 -5.37 -13.63
N PRO A 8 16.87 -5.80 -14.54
CA PRO A 8 16.51 -6.16 -15.93
C PRO A 8 15.38 -7.18 -16.03
N LYS A 9 15.30 -8.12 -15.08
CA LYS A 9 14.21 -9.11 -15.01
C LYS A 9 12.83 -8.47 -14.81
N VAL A 10 12.76 -7.35 -14.06
CA VAL A 10 11.52 -6.63 -13.84
C VAL A 10 11.09 -5.89 -15.10
N LEU A 11 12.06 -5.26 -15.81
CA LEU A 11 11.79 -4.60 -17.09
C LEU A 11 11.30 -5.61 -18.13
N ALA A 12 12.03 -6.71 -18.30
CA ALA A 12 11.64 -7.79 -19.22
C ALA A 12 10.27 -8.39 -18.88
N GLY A 13 9.96 -8.52 -17.60
CA GLY A 13 8.65 -9.02 -17.12
C GLY A 13 7.47 -8.08 -17.39
N ASN A 14 7.74 -6.81 -17.69
CA ASN A 14 6.73 -5.79 -18.01
C ASN A 14 6.69 -5.43 -19.51
N LEU A 15 7.53 -6.08 -20.32
CA LEU A 15 7.62 -5.88 -21.76
C LEU A 15 6.74 -6.90 -22.49
N PHE A 16 5.72 -6.43 -23.20
CA PHE A 16 4.82 -7.25 -24.03
C PHE A 16 5.18 -7.22 -25.51
N ILE A 17 6.16 -6.39 -25.89
CA ILE A 17 6.72 -6.28 -27.24
C ILE A 17 7.90 -7.22 -27.31
N LYS A 18 7.95 -8.11 -28.31
CA LYS A 18 9.06 -9.02 -28.52
C LYS A 18 9.74 -8.68 -29.85
N ALA A 19 11.06 -8.75 -29.87
CA ALA A 19 11.82 -8.57 -31.10
C ALA A 19 11.46 -9.65 -32.13
N GLY A 20 11.30 -9.25 -33.39
CA GLY A 20 10.95 -10.16 -34.50
C GLY A 20 9.48 -10.51 -34.61
N GLU A 21 8.61 -10.05 -33.69
CA GLU A 21 7.16 -10.21 -33.82
C GLU A 21 6.53 -9.07 -34.66
N LYS A 22 5.35 -9.35 -35.24
CA LYS A 22 4.57 -8.33 -35.94
C LYS A 22 4.11 -7.25 -34.97
N TYR A 23 4.07 -6.00 -35.48
CA TYR A 23 3.54 -4.87 -34.71
C TYR A 23 2.14 -5.16 -34.17
N SER A 24 1.93 -4.90 -32.91
CA SER A 24 0.66 -5.00 -32.24
C SER A 24 0.43 -3.79 -31.35
N ARG A 25 -0.54 -2.94 -31.71
CA ARG A 25 -0.95 -1.79 -30.89
C ARG A 25 -1.32 -2.19 -29.48
N SER A 26 -2.01 -3.32 -29.31
CA SER A 26 -2.38 -3.85 -27.99
C SER A 26 -1.15 -4.16 -27.13
N ASN A 27 -0.08 -4.70 -27.71
CA ASN A 27 1.15 -5.00 -26.97
C ASN A 27 1.91 -3.72 -26.60
N VAL A 28 1.88 -2.69 -27.45
CA VAL A 28 2.43 -1.37 -27.15
C VAL A 28 1.69 -0.73 -25.99
N GLU A 29 0.36 -0.71 -26.01
CA GLU A 29 -0.47 -0.17 -24.91
C GLU A 29 -0.27 -0.95 -23.61
N LYS A 30 -0.20 -2.28 -23.65
CA LYS A 30 0.09 -3.12 -22.48
C LYS A 30 1.46 -2.81 -21.90
N THR A 31 2.49 -2.67 -22.74
CA THR A 31 3.84 -2.31 -22.32
C THR A 31 3.84 -0.95 -21.65
N HIS A 32 3.26 0.07 -22.30
CA HIS A 32 3.15 1.41 -21.73
C HIS A 32 2.46 1.39 -20.36
N ASN A 33 1.28 0.76 -20.26
CA ASN A 33 0.51 0.70 -19.02
C ASN A 33 1.25 -0.06 -17.90
N SER A 34 2.01 -1.08 -18.25
CA SER A 34 2.81 -1.85 -17.30
C SER A 34 3.99 -1.03 -16.75
N PHE A 35 4.67 -0.28 -17.62
CA PHE A 35 5.79 0.58 -17.20
C PHE A 35 5.35 1.79 -16.38
N VAL A 36 4.21 2.41 -16.71
CA VAL A 36 3.64 3.54 -15.94
C VAL A 36 3.34 3.14 -14.49
N GLN A 37 3.04 1.87 -14.23
CA GLN A 37 2.76 1.37 -12.88
C GLN A 37 4.02 1.13 -12.05
N LEU A 38 5.20 1.06 -12.66
CA LEU A 38 6.44 0.90 -11.92
C LEU A 38 6.78 2.19 -11.18
N SER A 39 6.78 2.14 -9.87
CA SER A 39 6.97 3.30 -8.97
C SER A 39 8.21 4.14 -9.24
N PRO A 40 9.35 3.57 -9.71
CA PRO A 40 10.56 4.34 -10.03
C PRO A 40 10.43 5.26 -11.25
N PHE A 41 9.38 5.08 -12.07
CA PHE A 41 9.16 5.85 -13.29
C PHE A 41 8.03 6.87 -13.07
N LYS A 42 8.28 8.12 -13.46
CA LYS A 42 7.32 9.21 -13.37
C LYS A 42 6.50 9.33 -14.66
N TYR A 43 7.22 9.35 -15.79
CA TYR A 43 6.64 9.39 -17.12
C TYR A 43 7.27 8.28 -17.94
N THR A 44 6.45 7.59 -18.71
CA THR A 44 6.91 6.55 -19.65
C THR A 44 6.27 6.81 -21.00
N THR A 45 7.07 6.73 -22.05
CA THR A 45 6.60 6.82 -23.43
C THR A 45 7.15 5.66 -24.22
N VAL A 46 6.30 4.97 -24.95
CA VAL A 46 6.70 3.92 -25.90
C VAL A 46 6.52 4.49 -27.30
N ARG A 47 7.63 4.62 -28.04
CA ARG A 47 7.66 5.17 -29.39
C ARG A 47 8.16 4.12 -30.36
N MET A 48 7.41 3.93 -31.43
CA MET A 48 7.82 3.12 -32.58
C MET A 48 8.29 4.03 -33.69
N VAL A 49 9.45 3.72 -34.24
CA VAL A 49 10.08 4.48 -35.34
C VAL A 49 10.39 3.50 -36.45
N GLU A 50 9.99 3.86 -37.69
CA GLU A 50 10.35 3.09 -38.86
C GLU A 50 11.87 3.21 -39.11
N ASN A 51 12.49 2.08 -39.32
CA ASN A 51 13.90 2.02 -39.73
C ASN A 51 13.94 1.98 -41.29
N PRO A 52 14.43 3.03 -41.92
CA PRO A 52 14.39 3.15 -43.40
C PRO A 52 15.22 2.07 -44.10
N ASP A 53 16.28 1.55 -43.41
CA ASP A 53 17.24 0.60 -44.03
C ASP A 53 16.70 -0.84 -43.98
N THR A 54 15.81 -1.19 -43.04
CA THR A 54 15.42 -2.57 -42.80
C THR A 54 13.94 -2.83 -42.97
N ALA A 55 13.10 -1.79 -43.20
CA ALA A 55 11.65 -1.85 -43.21
C ALA A 55 11.05 -2.47 -41.91
N LEU A 56 11.79 -2.35 -40.81
CA LEU A 56 11.39 -2.80 -39.48
C LEU A 56 11.03 -1.61 -38.59
N LEU A 57 10.36 -1.89 -37.47
CA LEU A 57 10.04 -0.89 -36.46
C LEU A 57 11.01 -1.02 -35.27
N ASP A 58 11.72 0.06 -34.97
CA ASP A 58 12.52 0.19 -33.76
C ASP A 58 11.63 0.67 -32.60
N CYS A 59 11.68 -0.01 -31.47
CA CYS A 59 10.93 0.33 -30.27
C CYS A 59 11.80 1.06 -29.26
N TYR A 60 11.44 2.30 -28.96
CA TYR A 60 12.09 3.12 -27.94
C TYR A 60 11.17 3.27 -26.73
N ILE A 61 11.65 2.84 -25.55
CA ILE A 61 10.96 3.04 -24.27
C ILE A 61 11.74 4.10 -23.50
N MET A 62 11.15 5.27 -23.40
CA MET A 62 11.73 6.40 -22.69
C MET A 62 11.00 6.59 -21.37
N TYR A 63 11.74 6.85 -20.29
CA TYR A 63 11.17 7.11 -18.98
C TYR A 63 11.94 8.19 -18.23
N GLU A 64 11.22 8.94 -17.40
CA GLU A 64 11.78 9.86 -16.43
C GLU A 64 11.81 9.19 -15.05
N ARG A 65 12.89 9.37 -14.30
CA ARG A 65 13.02 8.83 -12.94
C ARG A 65 12.12 9.58 -11.97
N ASN A 66 11.39 8.84 -11.14
CA ASN A 66 10.62 9.40 -10.05
C ASN A 66 11.52 9.69 -8.83
N LYS A 67 11.06 10.60 -7.95
CA LYS A 67 11.70 10.76 -6.64
C LYS A 67 11.59 9.46 -5.85
N ARG A 68 12.73 8.94 -5.43
CA ARG A 68 12.79 7.66 -4.72
C ARG A 68 12.14 7.73 -3.34
N ARG A 69 12.41 8.79 -2.59
CA ARG A 69 11.93 8.95 -1.22
C ARG A 69 10.95 10.09 -1.10
N SER A 70 9.95 9.90 -0.23
CA SER A 70 9.01 10.96 0.15
C SER A 70 8.70 10.86 1.63
N VAL A 71 8.49 12.02 2.23
CA VAL A 71 7.99 12.18 3.60
C VAL A 71 6.70 12.94 3.53
N GLY A 72 5.66 12.43 4.16
CA GLY A 72 4.37 13.08 4.31
C GLY A 72 4.07 13.30 5.78
N PHE A 73 3.54 14.47 6.11
CA PHE A 73 3.03 14.80 7.42
C PHE A 73 1.57 15.21 7.28
N GLN A 74 0.72 14.69 8.16
CA GLN A 74 -0.71 14.96 8.18
C GLN A 74 -1.14 15.31 9.59
N LEU A 75 -1.95 16.34 9.72
CA LEU A 75 -2.64 16.75 10.94
C LEU A 75 -4.14 16.76 10.68
N ASP A 76 -4.89 16.17 11.56
CA ASP A 76 -6.34 16.10 11.50
C ASP A 76 -6.91 16.61 12.83
N GLY A 77 -7.92 17.45 12.78
CA GLY A 77 -8.76 17.81 13.92
C GLY A 77 -10.07 17.04 13.83
N THR A 78 -10.54 16.49 14.94
CA THR A 78 -11.81 15.77 15.02
C THR A 78 -12.73 16.39 16.04
N ASN A 79 -14.03 16.35 15.77
CA ASN A 79 -15.07 16.72 16.71
C ASN A 79 -16.18 15.67 16.61
N THR A 80 -16.24 14.79 17.60
CA THR A 80 -17.20 13.68 17.63
C THR A 80 -18.17 13.90 18.77
N ALA A 81 -19.40 14.33 18.45
CA ALA A 81 -20.47 14.55 19.43
C ALA A 81 -20.14 15.55 20.58
N GLY A 82 -19.25 16.50 20.29
CA GLY A 82 -18.79 17.50 21.29
C GLY A 82 -17.39 17.20 21.85
N ASP A 83 -16.90 15.97 21.69
CA ASP A 83 -15.54 15.59 22.06
C ASP A 83 -14.53 16.13 21.02
N LEU A 84 -13.55 16.87 21.49
CA LEU A 84 -12.50 17.46 20.63
C LEU A 84 -11.29 16.53 20.57
N GLY A 85 -10.82 16.31 19.38
CA GLY A 85 -9.66 15.48 19.16
C GLY A 85 -8.67 16.05 18.14
N ALA A 86 -7.47 15.55 18.18
CA ALA A 86 -6.43 15.81 17.20
C ALA A 86 -5.67 14.52 16.88
N ALA A 87 -5.33 14.36 15.60
CA ALA A 87 -4.51 13.25 15.15
C ALA A 87 -3.34 13.77 14.31
N ALA A 88 -2.21 13.09 14.40
CA ALA A 88 -1.03 13.38 13.59
C ALA A 88 -0.47 12.08 13.01
N SER A 89 0.05 12.15 11.80
CA SER A 89 0.79 11.04 11.24
C SER A 89 1.99 11.50 10.41
N LEU A 90 3.06 10.71 10.47
CA LEU A 90 4.27 10.86 9.69
C LEU A 90 4.44 9.61 8.82
N THR A 91 4.50 9.78 7.52
CA THR A 91 4.67 8.69 6.57
C THR A 91 5.97 8.86 5.80
N PHE A 92 6.85 7.89 5.88
CA PHE A 92 8.03 7.76 5.04
C PHE A 92 7.77 6.71 3.97
N SER A 93 8.08 7.01 2.71
CA SER A 93 7.95 6.05 1.61
C SER A 93 9.25 6.02 0.79
N ASP A 94 9.75 4.82 0.55
CA ASP A 94 10.87 4.55 -0.38
C ASP A 94 10.32 3.71 -1.55
N LYS A 95 10.49 4.27 -2.74
CA LYS A 95 10.10 3.63 -3.99
C LYS A 95 11.32 2.93 -4.56
N ASN A 96 11.27 1.59 -4.64
CA ASN A 96 12.35 0.82 -5.27
C ASN A 96 13.55 0.49 -4.36
N THR A 97 13.30 0.18 -3.10
CA THR A 97 14.32 -0.25 -2.13
C THR A 97 15.10 -1.47 -2.62
N PHE A 98 14.41 -2.47 -3.17
CA PHE A 98 14.96 -3.73 -3.68
C PHE A 98 15.17 -3.75 -5.20
N LYS A 99 15.08 -2.61 -5.88
CA LYS A 99 15.19 -2.47 -7.35
C LYS A 99 14.15 -3.30 -8.14
N CYS A 100 13.02 -3.64 -7.51
CA CYS A 100 11.91 -4.41 -8.11
C CYS A 100 10.69 -3.54 -8.48
N GLY A 101 10.78 -2.22 -8.31
CA GLY A 101 9.69 -1.29 -8.58
C GLY A 101 8.63 -1.26 -7.47
N GLU A 102 8.94 -1.79 -6.29
CA GLU A 102 8.08 -1.82 -5.11
C GLU A 102 8.03 -0.47 -4.39
N VAL A 103 7.06 -0.35 -3.48
CA VAL A 103 6.94 0.78 -2.55
C VAL A 103 6.93 0.25 -1.12
N LEU A 104 7.93 0.63 -0.35
CA LEU A 104 7.98 0.45 1.10
C LEU A 104 7.45 1.73 1.74
N SER A 105 6.44 1.62 2.61
CA SER A 105 5.92 2.74 3.38
C SER A 105 5.95 2.42 4.87
N LEU A 106 6.46 3.36 5.65
CA LEU A 106 6.48 3.32 7.11
C LEU A 106 5.67 4.51 7.61
N ARG A 107 4.65 4.25 8.42
CA ARG A 107 3.78 5.28 9.00
C ARG A 107 3.81 5.19 10.51
N LEU A 108 4.06 6.32 11.16
CA LEU A 108 3.84 6.55 12.57
C LEU A 108 2.62 7.42 12.73
N PHE A 109 1.76 7.10 13.68
CA PHE A 109 0.55 7.88 13.90
C PHE A 109 0.23 7.97 15.39
N GLY A 110 -0.46 9.05 15.77
CA GLY A 110 -0.99 9.26 17.09
C GLY A 110 -2.27 10.08 17.00
N ALA A 111 -3.20 9.81 17.91
CA ALA A 111 -4.43 10.54 18.06
C ALA A 111 -4.73 10.73 19.54
N PHE A 112 -5.30 11.87 19.85
CA PHE A 112 -5.78 12.24 21.18
C PHE A 112 -7.20 12.81 21.04
N GLU A 113 -8.09 12.38 21.91
CA GLU A 113 -9.48 12.85 21.94
C GLU A 113 -9.91 13.02 23.39
N THR A 114 -10.51 14.16 23.73
CA THR A 114 -11.11 14.39 25.04
C THR A 114 -12.53 13.81 25.05
N THR A 115 -12.99 13.32 26.17
CA THR A 115 -14.37 12.85 26.30
C THR A 115 -14.99 13.34 27.62
N ASP A 116 -16.14 14.02 27.49
CA ASP A 116 -16.91 14.50 28.62
C ASP A 116 -18.04 13.50 29.04
N TYR A 117 -18.30 12.49 28.22
CA TYR A 117 -19.39 11.55 28.44
C TYR A 117 -19.16 10.54 29.57
N LEU A 118 -17.91 10.27 29.94
CA LEU A 118 -17.56 9.24 30.91
C LEU A 118 -17.57 9.80 32.34
N LYS A 119 -18.76 9.94 32.93
CA LYS A 119 -18.89 10.32 34.34
C LYS A 119 -18.36 9.22 35.27
N GLY A 120 -17.42 9.59 36.15
CA GLY A 120 -16.88 8.70 37.17
C GLY A 120 -15.67 7.86 36.74
N TYR A 121 -15.02 8.19 35.64
CA TYR A 121 -13.69 7.74 35.32
C TYR A 121 -12.68 8.85 35.62
N ASP A 122 -11.49 8.48 36.10
CA ASP A 122 -10.44 9.44 36.46
C ASP A 122 -9.81 10.07 35.21
N ASP A 123 -9.60 9.25 34.17
CA ASP A 123 -9.11 9.71 32.87
C ASP A 123 -10.27 10.05 31.95
N LYS A 124 -10.22 11.24 31.32
CA LYS A 124 -11.23 11.74 30.38
C LYS A 124 -10.67 11.94 28.98
N TYR A 125 -9.81 11.03 28.55
CA TYR A 125 -9.21 11.14 27.23
C TYR A 125 -8.97 9.76 26.61
N PHE A 126 -9.00 9.74 25.30
CA PHE A 126 -8.54 8.62 24.48
C PHE A 126 -7.17 8.96 23.91
N LEU A 127 -6.25 8.03 24.02
CA LEU A 127 -4.95 8.14 23.40
C LEU A 127 -4.70 6.91 22.52
N GLU A 128 -4.45 7.15 21.25
CA GLU A 128 -4.09 6.12 20.28
C GLU A 128 -2.77 6.45 19.64
N TYR A 129 -1.88 5.48 19.55
CA TYR A 129 -0.62 5.64 18.81
C TYR A 129 -0.14 4.29 18.29
N GLY A 130 0.61 4.34 17.19
CA GLY A 130 1.08 3.12 16.57
C GLY A 130 2.01 3.34 15.40
N ALA A 131 2.40 2.22 14.83
CA ALA A 131 3.25 2.16 13.65
C ALA A 131 2.67 1.17 12.65
N GLU A 132 2.83 1.49 11.37
CA GLU A 132 2.45 0.64 10.26
C GLU A 132 3.60 0.55 9.26
N ALA A 133 3.92 -0.66 8.83
CA ALA A 133 4.83 -0.93 7.74
C ALA A 133 4.05 -1.62 6.62
N SER A 134 4.17 -1.12 5.40
CA SER A 134 3.54 -1.74 4.23
C SER A 134 4.53 -1.85 3.08
N LEU A 135 4.45 -2.98 2.36
CA LEU A 135 5.27 -3.28 1.20
C LEU A 135 4.36 -3.67 0.05
N ARG A 136 4.40 -2.88 -1.03
CA ARG A 136 3.59 -3.09 -2.23
C ARG A 136 4.49 -3.41 -3.41
N PHE A 137 4.23 -4.55 -4.04
CA PHE A 137 4.87 -4.96 -5.29
C PHE A 137 3.92 -4.74 -6.47
N HIS A 138 4.40 -4.10 -7.52
CA HIS A 138 3.72 -4.06 -8.80
C HIS A 138 3.99 -5.36 -9.57
N GLY A 139 2.99 -5.82 -10.29
CA GLY A 139 3.09 -7.09 -11.03
C GLY A 139 2.72 -8.34 -10.24
N GLY A 140 2.53 -8.24 -8.93
CA GLY A 140 2.10 -9.32 -8.04
C GLY A 140 3.10 -10.48 -7.92
N LEU A 141 3.23 -11.08 -6.73
CA LEU A 141 4.04 -12.29 -6.54
C LEU A 141 3.55 -13.45 -7.42
N VAL A 142 2.22 -13.55 -7.61
CA VAL A 142 1.59 -14.57 -8.45
C VAL A 142 1.94 -14.39 -9.93
N SER A 143 2.14 -13.15 -10.39
CA SER A 143 2.52 -12.89 -11.79
C SER A 143 3.89 -13.45 -12.16
N ARG A 144 4.74 -13.74 -11.17
CA ARG A 144 6.06 -14.33 -11.38
C ARG A 144 5.97 -15.77 -11.89
N PHE A 145 4.88 -16.48 -11.57
CA PHE A 145 4.62 -17.85 -11.98
C PHE A 145 3.72 -17.97 -13.22
N VAL A 146 3.20 -16.81 -13.71
CA VAL A 146 2.33 -16.79 -14.88
C VAL A 146 3.11 -16.30 -16.09
N PRO A 147 3.02 -16.97 -17.26
CA PRO A 147 3.62 -16.52 -18.51
C PRO A 147 3.19 -15.09 -18.85
N VAL A 148 4.11 -14.30 -19.43
CA VAL A 148 3.90 -12.86 -19.72
C VAL A 148 2.63 -12.63 -20.53
N GLU A 149 2.33 -13.50 -21.49
CA GLU A 149 1.15 -13.41 -22.36
C GLU A 149 -0.18 -13.55 -21.60
N LYS A 150 -0.18 -14.27 -20.47
CA LYS A 150 -1.36 -14.51 -19.61
C LYS A 150 -1.43 -13.55 -18.42
N ARG A 151 -0.43 -12.68 -18.25
CA ARG A 151 -0.42 -11.72 -17.14
C ARG A 151 -1.56 -10.71 -17.29
N LYS A 152 -2.22 -10.45 -16.18
CA LYS A 152 -3.27 -9.43 -16.10
C LYS A 152 -2.65 -8.04 -16.18
N LEU A 153 -3.32 -7.13 -16.87
CA LEU A 153 -2.83 -5.78 -17.21
C LEU A 153 -2.36 -4.98 -16.00
N ILE A 154 -3.01 -5.16 -14.88
CA ILE A 154 -2.70 -4.43 -13.64
C ILE A 154 -2.79 -5.44 -12.50
N SER A 155 -1.69 -5.66 -11.81
CA SER A 155 -1.71 -6.45 -10.60
C SER A 155 -0.76 -5.88 -9.56
N SER A 156 -1.13 -6.00 -8.30
CA SER A 156 -0.27 -5.63 -7.19
C SER A 156 -0.49 -6.56 -6.01
N THR A 157 0.56 -6.84 -5.29
CA THR A 157 0.52 -7.54 -4.00
C THR A 157 0.95 -6.58 -2.93
N GLN A 158 0.22 -6.54 -1.83
CA GLN A 158 0.54 -5.70 -0.68
C GLN A 158 0.57 -6.54 0.58
N PHE A 159 1.63 -6.38 1.34
CA PHE A 159 1.74 -6.84 2.72
C PHE A 159 1.70 -5.64 3.62
N SER A 160 1.01 -5.74 4.76
CA SER A 160 1.09 -4.74 5.81
C SER A 160 1.11 -5.37 7.19
N VAL A 161 1.83 -4.71 8.09
CA VAL A 161 1.85 -5.02 9.51
C VAL A 161 1.61 -3.70 10.24
N LYS A 162 0.65 -3.70 11.16
CA LYS A 162 0.29 -2.53 11.97
C LYS A 162 0.29 -2.95 13.43
N TYR A 163 0.96 -2.16 14.26
CA TYR A 163 0.88 -2.24 15.70
C TYR A 163 0.26 -0.98 16.26
N ASN A 164 -0.79 -1.14 17.07
CA ASN A 164 -1.59 -0.05 17.59
C ASN A 164 -1.82 -0.23 19.09
N ILE A 165 -1.61 0.82 19.85
CA ILE A 165 -1.89 0.90 21.28
C ILE A 165 -2.99 1.92 21.48
N GLN A 166 -4.07 1.51 22.14
CA GLN A 166 -5.18 2.38 22.51
C GLN A 166 -5.35 2.38 24.01
N LYS A 167 -5.25 3.56 24.58
CA LYS A 167 -5.55 3.81 26.00
C LYS A 167 -6.90 4.51 26.08
N ARG A 168 -7.84 3.86 26.75
CA ARG A 168 -9.17 4.39 27.02
C ARG A 168 -9.46 4.35 28.51
N PRO A 169 -10.33 5.20 29.04
CA PRO A 169 -10.71 5.16 30.44
C PRO A 169 -11.25 3.80 30.89
N GLU A 170 -11.94 3.10 29.97
CA GLU A 170 -12.57 1.80 30.25
C GLU A 170 -11.58 0.66 30.20
N PHE A 171 -10.62 0.70 29.24
CA PHE A 171 -9.66 -0.38 29.02
C PHE A 171 -8.45 0.10 28.21
N ASN A 172 -7.36 -0.62 28.37
CA ASN A 172 -6.20 -0.50 27.48
C ASN A 172 -6.17 -1.70 26.55
N ARG A 173 -5.93 -1.46 25.25
CA ARG A 173 -5.79 -2.54 24.27
C ARG A 173 -4.59 -2.34 23.37
N ARG A 174 -4.02 -3.46 22.96
CA ARG A 174 -2.94 -3.52 21.98
C ARG A 174 -3.39 -4.41 20.84
N ILE A 175 -3.22 -3.91 19.62
CA ILE A 175 -3.69 -4.59 18.42
C ILE A 175 -2.47 -4.77 17.51
N LEU A 176 -2.20 -6.02 17.17
CA LEU A 176 -1.25 -6.37 16.13
C LEU A 176 -2.04 -6.89 14.93
N SER A 177 -1.97 -6.18 13.81
CA SER A 177 -2.65 -6.55 12.57
C SER A 177 -1.63 -6.93 11.51
N GLY A 178 -1.91 -7.98 10.77
CA GLY A 178 -1.13 -8.39 9.60
C GLY A 178 -2.06 -8.67 8.44
N SER A 179 -1.79 -8.11 7.26
CA SER A 179 -2.61 -8.35 6.09
C SER A 179 -1.78 -8.68 4.85
N TRP A 180 -2.35 -9.52 4.02
CA TRP A 180 -1.86 -9.84 2.69
C TRP A 180 -3.00 -9.73 1.69
N SER A 181 -2.88 -8.79 0.78
CA SER A 181 -3.88 -8.55 -0.25
C SER A 181 -3.29 -8.64 -1.65
N TYR A 182 -4.11 -9.12 -2.58
CA TYR A 182 -3.81 -9.18 -4.00
C TYR A 182 -4.88 -8.45 -4.79
N LYS A 183 -4.46 -7.51 -5.63
CA LYS A 183 -5.34 -6.70 -6.47
C LYS A 183 -4.96 -6.90 -7.93
N TRP A 184 -5.97 -7.09 -8.80
CA TRP A 184 -5.74 -7.20 -10.24
C TRP A 184 -6.90 -6.62 -11.03
N SER A 185 -6.59 -6.13 -12.22
CA SER A 185 -7.57 -5.70 -13.22
C SER A 185 -7.41 -6.54 -14.48
N ARG A 186 -8.52 -7.03 -15.01
CA ARG A 186 -8.58 -7.67 -16.31
C ARG A 186 -8.95 -6.67 -17.41
N ARG A 187 -9.74 -5.66 -17.06
CA ARG A 187 -10.17 -4.55 -17.90
C ARG A 187 -9.97 -3.25 -17.12
N PRO A 188 -9.89 -2.09 -17.77
CA PRO A 188 -9.71 -0.80 -17.10
C PRO A 188 -10.84 -0.48 -16.11
N ASP A 189 -12.03 -0.94 -16.37
CA ASP A 189 -13.27 -0.69 -15.62
C ASP A 189 -13.54 -1.69 -14.48
N ILE A 190 -12.86 -2.86 -14.48
CA ILE A 190 -13.11 -3.91 -13.49
C ILE A 190 -11.83 -4.22 -12.71
N THR A 191 -11.88 -3.97 -11.42
CA THR A 191 -10.81 -4.30 -10.48
C THR A 191 -11.28 -5.35 -9.48
N HIS A 192 -10.50 -6.40 -9.32
CA HIS A 192 -10.70 -7.43 -8.30
C HIS A 192 -9.69 -7.22 -7.18
N LYS A 193 -10.14 -7.39 -5.95
CA LYS A 193 -9.29 -7.44 -4.74
C LYS A 193 -9.57 -8.75 -4.02
N LEU A 194 -8.50 -9.45 -3.65
CA LEU A 194 -8.54 -10.64 -2.82
C LEU A 194 -7.68 -10.36 -1.58
N ASP A 195 -8.30 -10.37 -0.42
CA ASP A 195 -7.61 -10.38 0.84
C ASP A 195 -7.33 -11.85 1.19
N VAL A 196 -6.05 -12.24 1.03
CA VAL A 196 -5.60 -13.63 1.22
C VAL A 196 -5.49 -13.95 2.70
N LEU A 197 -5.04 -12.96 3.47
CA LEU A 197 -4.87 -13.07 4.91
C LEU A 197 -5.20 -11.72 5.53
N ASP A 198 -5.98 -11.74 6.60
CA ASP A 198 -6.23 -10.61 7.49
C ASP A 198 -6.28 -11.14 8.92
N LEU A 199 -5.22 -10.87 9.67
CA LEU A 199 -5.05 -11.31 11.05
C LEU A 199 -5.06 -10.09 11.96
N ASN A 200 -5.89 -10.15 12.99
CA ASN A 200 -5.96 -9.15 14.04
C ASN A 200 -5.82 -9.84 15.40
N TYR A 201 -4.67 -9.65 16.02
CA TYR A 201 -4.43 -10.12 17.38
C TYR A 201 -4.70 -8.98 18.37
N LEU A 202 -5.70 -9.17 19.20
CA LEU A 202 -6.13 -8.23 20.23
C LEU A 202 -5.68 -8.71 21.61
N TYR A 203 -4.96 -7.85 22.33
CA TYR A 203 -4.59 -8.07 23.72
C TYR A 203 -5.06 -6.90 24.60
N VAL A 204 -5.76 -7.20 25.68
CA VAL A 204 -6.29 -6.23 26.64
C VAL A 204 -5.55 -6.42 27.98
N PRO A 205 -4.49 -5.64 28.23
CA PRO A 205 -3.67 -5.79 29.44
C PRO A 205 -4.38 -5.32 30.72
N SER A 206 -5.30 -4.37 30.59
CA SER A 206 -6.04 -3.83 31.75
C SER A 206 -7.45 -3.39 31.38
N ILE A 207 -8.36 -3.65 32.30
CA ILE A 207 -9.77 -3.22 32.26
C ILE A 207 -10.03 -2.48 33.56
N SER A 208 -10.73 -1.33 33.50
CA SER A 208 -11.03 -0.58 34.72
C SER A 208 -12.03 -1.35 35.61
N GLU A 209 -11.86 -1.26 36.93
CA GLU A 209 -12.74 -1.93 37.89
C GLU A 209 -14.20 -1.50 37.71
N LYS A 210 -14.41 -0.23 37.39
CA LYS A 210 -15.75 0.31 37.12
C LYS A 210 -16.40 -0.33 35.89
N PHE A 211 -15.70 -0.43 34.79
CA PHE A 211 -16.20 -1.08 33.57
C PHE A 211 -16.48 -2.57 33.83
N LYS A 212 -15.67 -3.23 34.63
CA LYS A 212 -15.83 -4.61 35.01
C LYS A 212 -17.14 -4.81 35.81
N SER A 213 -17.35 -3.99 36.83
CA SER A 213 -18.54 -4.09 37.69
C SER A 213 -19.85 -3.71 36.98
N GLU A 214 -19.80 -2.70 36.09
CA GLU A 214 -21.02 -2.22 35.41
C GLU A 214 -21.45 -3.12 34.23
N TYR A 215 -20.49 -3.73 33.53
CA TYR A 215 -20.79 -4.43 32.28
C TYR A 215 -20.44 -5.92 32.27
N LEU A 216 -19.39 -6.35 32.96
CA LEU A 216 -18.99 -7.77 32.92
C LEU A 216 -19.68 -8.57 34.04
N ASP A 217 -19.76 -8.02 35.23
CA ASP A 217 -20.36 -8.72 36.37
C ASP A 217 -21.91 -8.70 36.32
N SER A 218 -22.51 -7.68 35.64
CA SER A 218 -23.96 -7.59 35.45
C SER A 218 -24.52 -8.57 34.39
N ILE A 219 -23.70 -9.22 33.60
CA ILE A 219 -24.11 -10.20 32.58
C ILE A 219 -24.06 -11.63 33.16
N SER A 220 -23.44 -11.82 34.31
CA SER A 220 -23.28 -13.14 34.94
C SER A 220 -24.43 -13.54 35.91
N ASP A 221 -25.43 -12.69 36.10
CA ASP A 221 -26.70 -12.95 36.78
C ASP A 221 -27.84 -13.13 35.75
#